data_d2415f72ee1f00e376b61d28171b4b8a
#
_entry.id   d2415f72ee1f00e376b61d28171b4b8a
#
_cell.length_a   1.000
_cell.length_b   1.000
_cell.length_c   1.000
_cell.angle_alpha   90.00
_cell.angle_beta   90.00
_cell.angle_gamma   90.00
#
_symmetry.space_group_name_H-M   'P 1'
#
loop_
_entity.id
_entity.type
_entity.pdbx_description
1 polymer ?
#
loop_
_entity_poly.entity_id
_entity_poly.type
_entity_poly.pdbx_seq_one_letter_code
_entity_poly.pdbx_strand_id
1 'polypeptide(L)'
;MAGILYLVATPIGNLGDFSPRAAETLARADFIAAEDTRVSVKLLNHFDIKKPLVSYHEHNRAAAGQAILERLLSGETCALVTDAGTPAISDPGQELVALCAENGVTVQAIPGCCAAIAALAVSGLDTRRFTFEGFLPSGKKERRAALEELTGEVRTMVFHEAPHRLRATLADMAEVLGDRPIALCRELTKLHEDTARTTLAQAAAYYAGNEPRGEYVLVVAGRKKQDGPQLTLEQGAERVLRLREGGMRMKDAVRQVADDTGLNRNDLYGAALQR
;
A
#
# COMPACT_ATOMS: atom_id res chain seq x y z
N MET A 1 17.38 24.72 20.29
CA MET A 1 16.17 23.97 19.91
C MET A 1 16.61 22.80 19.06
N ALA A 2 16.00 21.65 19.20
CA ALA A 2 16.29 20.51 18.30
C ALA A 2 15.98 20.90 16.84
N GLY A 3 16.71 20.29 15.90
CA GLY A 3 16.48 20.47 14.48
C GLY A 3 15.19 19.76 14.01
N ILE A 4 15.04 19.64 12.69
CA ILE A 4 13.86 19.03 12.05
C ILE A 4 14.32 17.91 11.14
N LEU A 5 13.62 16.76 11.21
CA LEU A 5 13.72 15.70 10.21
C LEU A 5 12.66 15.93 9.13
N TYR A 6 13.07 16.15 7.89
CA TYR A 6 12.20 16.24 6.73
C TYR A 6 12.18 14.91 5.98
N LEU A 7 10.98 14.35 5.76
CA LEU A 7 10.79 13.20 4.86
C LEU A 7 10.47 13.76 3.48
N VAL A 8 11.42 13.67 2.54
CA VAL A 8 11.28 14.30 1.23
C VAL A 8 11.04 13.24 0.17
N ALA A 9 9.84 13.24 -0.40
CA ALA A 9 9.50 12.33 -1.50
C ALA A 9 10.29 12.69 -2.76
N THR A 10 10.87 11.67 -3.41
CA THR A 10 11.66 11.77 -4.64
C THR A 10 10.88 11.28 -5.86
N PRO A 11 11.27 11.64 -7.09
CA PRO A 11 10.61 11.15 -8.31
C PRO A 11 10.65 9.62 -8.43
N ILE A 12 9.59 9.05 -9.00
CA ILE A 12 9.46 7.60 -9.26
C ILE A 12 9.75 7.24 -10.72
N GLY A 13 10.33 8.17 -11.49
CA GLY A 13 10.68 7.93 -12.88
C GLY A 13 10.70 9.18 -13.74
N ASN A 14 10.08 10.28 -13.28
CA ASN A 14 10.02 11.55 -14.01
C ASN A 14 10.50 12.69 -13.10
N LEU A 15 11.61 13.31 -13.46
CA LEU A 15 12.18 14.43 -12.70
C LEU A 15 11.25 15.65 -12.64
N GLY A 16 10.31 15.78 -13.60
CA GLY A 16 9.29 16.83 -13.60
C GLY A 16 8.28 16.74 -12.47
N ASP A 17 8.18 15.57 -11.81
CA ASP A 17 7.30 15.37 -10.65
C ASP A 17 7.93 15.81 -9.33
N PHE A 18 9.18 16.27 -9.35
CA PHE A 18 9.85 16.77 -8.15
C PHE A 18 9.36 18.16 -7.80
N SER A 19 8.73 18.31 -6.64
CA SER A 19 8.12 19.58 -6.27
C SER A 19 9.16 20.67 -5.95
N PRO A 20 8.88 21.95 -6.25
CA PRO A 20 9.76 23.07 -5.87
C PRO A 20 10.09 23.06 -4.38
N ARG A 21 9.08 22.76 -3.52
CA ARG A 21 9.28 22.69 -2.07
C ARG A 21 10.21 21.55 -1.64
N ALA A 22 10.20 20.43 -2.36
CA ALA A 22 11.14 19.34 -2.11
C ALA A 22 12.58 19.79 -2.41
N ALA A 23 12.82 20.42 -3.58
CA ALA A 23 14.11 20.96 -3.95
C ALA A 23 14.61 22.02 -2.95
N GLU A 24 13.74 22.97 -2.56
CA GLU A 24 14.07 23.99 -1.55
C GLU A 24 14.40 23.37 -0.19
N THR A 25 13.65 22.35 0.24
CA THR A 25 13.91 21.67 1.51
C THR A 25 15.27 20.98 1.51
N LEU A 26 15.60 20.25 0.43
CA LEU A 26 16.92 19.64 0.28
C LEU A 26 18.05 20.69 0.27
N ALA A 27 17.83 21.81 -0.42
CA ALA A 27 18.81 22.90 -0.49
C ALA A 27 19.01 23.61 0.87
N ARG A 28 18.01 23.60 1.76
CA ARG A 28 18.08 24.26 3.09
C ARG A 28 18.53 23.33 4.21
N ALA A 29 18.36 22.02 4.08
CA ALA A 29 18.79 21.06 5.08
C ALA A 29 20.31 21.15 5.32
N ASP A 30 20.77 20.89 6.53
CA ASP A 30 22.19 20.87 6.85
C ASP A 30 22.87 19.64 6.24
N PHE A 31 22.17 18.53 6.19
CA PHE A 31 22.61 17.30 5.53
C PHE A 31 21.42 16.46 5.03
N ILE A 32 21.73 15.50 4.15
CA ILE A 32 20.71 14.61 3.57
C ILE A 32 21.08 13.17 3.93
N ALA A 33 20.13 12.45 4.51
CA ALA A 33 20.20 11.02 4.72
C ALA A 33 19.57 10.30 3.50
N ALA A 34 20.31 9.40 2.87
CA ALA A 34 19.93 8.77 1.62
C ALA A 34 20.11 7.25 1.69
N GLU A 35 19.18 6.51 1.09
CA GLU A 35 19.24 5.06 0.97
C GLU A 35 20.45 4.63 0.14
N ASP A 36 20.52 5.04 -1.13
CA ASP A 36 21.73 4.95 -1.95
C ASP A 36 22.21 6.36 -2.32
N THR A 37 23.35 6.76 -1.72
CA THR A 37 23.93 8.07 -1.97
C THR A 37 24.32 8.29 -3.44
N ARG A 38 24.61 7.21 -4.20
CA ARG A 38 24.94 7.29 -5.64
C ARG A 38 23.74 7.67 -6.49
N VAL A 39 22.55 7.18 -6.11
CA VAL A 39 21.28 7.54 -6.76
C VAL A 39 20.92 8.97 -6.39
N SER A 40 20.96 9.31 -5.10
CA SER A 40 20.61 10.64 -4.60
C SER A 40 21.50 11.73 -5.17
N VAL A 41 22.82 11.49 -5.35
CA VAL A 41 23.75 12.46 -5.99
C VAL A 41 23.28 12.84 -7.40
N LYS A 42 22.72 11.91 -8.18
CA LYS A 42 22.23 12.23 -9.53
C LYS A 42 21.06 13.20 -9.47
N LEU A 43 20.11 12.97 -8.54
CA LEU A 43 18.97 13.86 -8.31
C LEU A 43 19.46 15.26 -7.86
N LEU A 44 20.34 15.31 -6.86
CA LEU A 44 20.86 16.55 -6.31
C LEU A 44 21.61 17.36 -7.37
N ASN A 45 22.45 16.72 -8.17
CA ASN A 45 23.16 17.36 -9.27
C ASN A 45 22.23 17.94 -10.33
N HIS A 46 21.13 17.26 -10.64
CA HIS A 46 20.14 17.76 -11.61
C HIS A 46 19.49 19.07 -11.14
N PHE A 47 19.32 19.25 -9.84
CA PHE A 47 18.74 20.46 -9.24
C PHE A 47 19.80 21.43 -8.66
N ASP A 48 21.08 21.23 -8.98
CA ASP A 48 22.22 22.02 -8.49
C ASP A 48 22.28 22.15 -6.95
N ILE A 49 21.91 21.07 -6.24
CA ILE A 49 21.90 21.01 -4.78
C ILE A 49 23.21 20.35 -4.31
N LYS A 50 23.99 21.05 -3.47
CA LYS A 50 25.26 20.57 -2.91
C LYS A 50 25.15 20.50 -1.40
N LYS A 51 24.94 19.30 -0.85
CA LYS A 51 24.79 19.05 0.59
C LYS A 51 25.57 17.81 1.03
N PRO A 52 26.03 17.78 2.27
CA PRO A 52 26.61 16.55 2.84
C PRO A 52 25.60 15.42 2.79
N LEU A 53 26.03 14.24 2.33
CA LEU A 53 25.22 13.03 2.29
C LEU A 53 25.69 12.06 3.36
N VAL A 54 24.75 11.44 4.05
CA VAL A 54 24.96 10.28 4.93
C VAL A 54 24.15 9.10 4.42
N SER A 55 24.73 7.91 4.48
CA SER A 55 24.03 6.70 4.08
C SER A 55 23.09 6.24 5.18
N TYR A 56 21.83 5.97 4.84
CA TYR A 56 20.82 5.42 5.75
C TYR A 56 19.99 4.36 5.03
N HIS A 57 20.31 3.10 5.21
CA HIS A 57 19.67 1.96 4.57
C HIS A 57 19.38 0.85 5.58
N GLU A 58 18.64 -0.17 5.18
CA GLU A 58 18.19 -1.25 6.08
C GLU A 58 19.33 -1.88 6.91
N HIS A 59 20.51 -2.07 6.32
CA HIS A 59 21.62 -2.74 7.00
C HIS A 59 22.37 -1.87 8.00
N ASN A 60 22.27 -0.53 7.95
CA ASN A 60 22.96 0.37 8.87
C ASN A 60 22.02 1.21 9.74
N ARG A 61 20.69 1.05 9.61
CA ARG A 61 19.65 1.90 10.18
C ARG A 61 19.79 2.17 11.68
N ALA A 62 20.25 1.20 12.47
CA ALA A 62 20.41 1.38 13.91
C ALA A 62 21.54 2.37 14.25
N ALA A 63 22.75 2.15 13.71
CA ALA A 63 23.89 3.01 13.99
C ALA A 63 23.75 4.38 13.31
N ALA A 64 23.35 4.41 12.05
CA ALA A 64 23.14 5.65 11.31
C ALA A 64 21.98 6.47 11.87
N GLY A 65 20.90 5.82 12.30
CA GLY A 65 19.75 6.49 12.94
C GLY A 65 20.14 7.20 14.23
N GLN A 66 20.95 6.56 15.07
CA GLN A 66 21.43 7.19 16.29
C GLN A 66 22.34 8.39 16.01
N ALA A 67 23.25 8.29 15.04
CA ALA A 67 24.11 9.39 14.64
C ALA A 67 23.31 10.57 14.04
N ILE A 68 22.28 10.29 13.25
CA ILE A 68 21.36 11.31 12.72
C ILE A 68 20.60 11.99 13.85
N LEU A 69 20.07 11.21 14.81
CA LEU A 69 19.36 11.76 15.97
C LEU A 69 20.24 12.72 16.78
N GLU A 70 21.49 12.36 17.07
CA GLU A 70 22.42 13.21 17.81
C GLU A 70 22.64 14.56 17.12
N ARG A 71 22.78 14.58 15.80
CA ARG A 71 22.88 15.80 15.01
C ARG A 71 21.60 16.63 15.05
N LEU A 72 20.42 15.98 14.95
CA LEU A 72 19.12 16.65 15.07
C LEU A 72 18.95 17.28 16.47
N LEU A 73 19.35 16.58 17.53
CA LEU A 73 19.30 17.10 18.91
C LEU A 73 20.26 18.28 19.12
N SER A 74 21.38 18.32 18.39
CA SER A 74 22.30 19.46 18.41
C SER A 74 21.78 20.69 17.65
N GLY A 75 20.64 20.57 16.95
CA GLY A 75 19.97 21.67 16.24
C GLY A 75 20.16 21.65 14.72
N GLU A 76 20.88 20.66 14.16
CA GLU A 76 20.98 20.50 12.70
C GLU A 76 19.66 19.98 12.10
N THR A 77 19.39 20.28 10.85
CA THR A 77 18.25 19.80 10.08
C THR A 77 18.66 18.70 9.11
N CYS A 78 17.87 17.64 9.02
CA CYS A 78 18.11 16.51 8.12
C CYS A 78 16.95 16.35 7.13
N ALA A 79 17.26 16.10 5.87
CA ALA A 79 16.29 15.60 4.90
C ALA A 79 16.57 14.12 4.62
N LEU A 80 15.57 13.26 4.89
CA LEU A 80 15.59 11.85 4.53
C LEU A 80 14.99 11.67 3.14
N VAL A 81 15.73 11.02 2.24
CA VAL A 81 15.30 10.65 0.90
C VAL A 81 15.47 9.15 0.68
N THR A 82 14.66 8.57 -0.18
CA THR A 82 14.79 7.20 -0.71
C THR A 82 15.15 7.26 -2.19
N ASP A 83 15.49 6.14 -2.78
CA ASP A 83 15.87 6.04 -4.19
C ASP A 83 14.72 6.48 -5.12
N ALA A 84 13.48 6.17 -4.74
CA ALA A 84 12.29 6.58 -5.50
C ALA A 84 11.04 6.61 -4.60
N GLY A 85 10.27 7.69 -4.63
CA GLY A 85 9.00 7.80 -3.92
C GLY A 85 9.09 8.40 -2.51
N THR A 86 8.19 7.98 -1.64
CA THR A 86 8.03 8.55 -0.30
C THR A 86 8.82 7.73 0.72
N PRO A 87 9.80 8.33 1.43
CA PRO A 87 10.57 7.64 2.47
C PRO A 87 9.67 7.02 3.55
N ALA A 88 10.14 5.93 4.15
CA ALA A 88 9.44 5.15 5.18
C ALA A 88 8.18 4.39 4.71
N ILE A 89 7.88 4.39 3.42
CA ILE A 89 6.78 3.59 2.84
C ILE A 89 7.38 2.54 1.90
N SER A 90 7.53 1.31 2.38
CA SER A 90 8.31 0.21 1.77
C SER A 90 9.82 0.47 1.63
N ASP A 91 10.29 1.55 2.20
CA ASP A 91 11.67 2.01 2.16
C ASP A 91 12.18 2.29 3.58
N PRO A 92 13.50 2.41 3.80
CA PRO A 92 14.05 2.78 5.10
C PRO A 92 13.53 4.13 5.60
N GLY A 93 13.30 4.25 6.92
CA GLY A 93 12.88 5.53 7.52
C GLY A 93 11.94 5.41 8.69
N GLN A 94 11.11 4.37 8.75
CA GLN A 94 10.12 4.20 9.81
C GLN A 94 10.76 4.24 11.20
N GLU A 95 11.87 3.54 11.39
CA GLU A 95 12.58 3.48 12.67
C GLU A 95 13.20 4.83 13.04
N LEU A 96 13.71 5.58 12.04
CA LEU A 96 14.23 6.92 12.28
C LEU A 96 13.12 7.90 12.68
N VAL A 97 11.95 7.80 12.04
CA VAL A 97 10.77 8.59 12.42
C VAL A 97 10.34 8.29 13.84
N ALA A 98 10.25 6.99 14.22
CA ALA A 98 9.89 6.57 15.56
C ALA A 98 10.93 7.10 16.58
N LEU A 99 12.20 6.93 16.29
CA LEU A 99 13.31 7.39 17.14
C LEU A 99 13.27 8.92 17.34
N CYS A 100 13.02 9.69 16.30
CA CYS A 100 12.84 11.14 16.37
C CYS A 100 11.64 11.53 17.23
N ALA A 101 10.50 10.88 17.05
CA ALA A 101 9.28 11.14 17.80
C ALA A 101 9.47 10.86 19.30
N GLU A 102 10.11 9.75 19.65
CA GLU A 102 10.43 9.38 21.05
C GLU A 102 11.34 10.39 21.74
N ASN A 103 12.21 11.07 20.97
CA ASN A 103 13.15 12.07 21.49
C ASN A 103 12.69 13.54 21.29
N GLY A 104 11.42 13.76 20.93
CA GLY A 104 10.84 15.10 20.79
C GLY A 104 11.39 15.90 19.61
N VAL A 105 12.02 15.26 18.63
CA VAL A 105 12.46 15.90 17.38
C VAL A 105 11.26 16.02 16.44
N THR A 106 11.06 17.21 15.90
CA THR A 106 9.99 17.47 14.93
C THR A 106 10.25 16.73 13.62
N VAL A 107 9.26 15.96 13.15
CA VAL A 107 9.29 15.30 11.84
C VAL A 107 8.27 15.96 10.93
N GLN A 108 8.69 16.34 9.71
CA GLN A 108 7.82 16.97 8.72
C GLN A 108 7.86 16.21 7.39
N ALA A 109 6.68 15.90 6.85
CA ALA A 109 6.59 15.33 5.51
C ALA A 109 6.55 16.43 4.44
N ILE A 110 7.36 16.24 3.39
CA ILE A 110 7.30 17.02 2.16
C ILE A 110 6.64 16.12 1.10
N PRO A 111 5.33 16.30 0.86
CA PRO A 111 4.58 15.45 -0.06
C PRO A 111 5.15 15.45 -1.48
N GLY A 112 5.04 14.32 -2.13
CA GLY A 112 5.46 14.13 -3.52
C GLY A 112 5.01 12.79 -4.06
N CYS A 113 5.83 12.18 -4.91
CA CYS A 113 5.51 10.95 -5.62
C CYS A 113 5.29 9.78 -4.66
N CYS A 114 4.23 9.03 -4.92
CA CYS A 114 3.94 7.75 -4.27
C CYS A 114 3.31 6.81 -5.29
N ALA A 115 4.05 5.79 -5.71
CA ALA A 115 3.62 4.86 -6.76
C ALA A 115 2.32 4.13 -6.39
N ALA A 116 2.17 3.74 -5.12
CA ALA A 116 0.96 3.05 -4.63
C ALA A 116 -0.30 3.90 -4.80
N ILE A 117 -0.24 5.19 -4.44
CA ILE A 117 -1.39 6.11 -4.54
C ILE A 117 -1.65 6.49 -6.00
N ALA A 118 -0.60 6.71 -6.80
CA ALA A 118 -0.75 6.99 -8.23
C ALA A 118 -1.43 5.80 -8.94
N ALA A 119 -0.96 4.58 -8.69
CA ALA A 119 -1.57 3.36 -9.23
C ALA A 119 -3.03 3.19 -8.80
N LEU A 120 -3.33 3.38 -7.51
CA LEU A 120 -4.69 3.30 -6.99
C LEU A 120 -5.62 4.29 -7.70
N ALA A 121 -5.17 5.54 -7.89
CA ALA A 121 -5.96 6.58 -8.52
C ALA A 121 -6.32 6.25 -9.99
N VAL A 122 -5.41 5.61 -10.74
CA VAL A 122 -5.64 5.24 -12.15
C VAL A 122 -6.20 3.83 -12.33
N SER A 123 -6.33 3.04 -11.26
CA SER A 123 -6.73 1.62 -11.34
C SER A 123 -8.15 1.39 -11.88
N GLY A 124 -9.06 2.33 -11.60
CA GLY A 124 -10.50 2.15 -11.87
C GLY A 124 -11.22 1.26 -10.84
N LEU A 125 -10.54 0.89 -9.74
CA LEU A 125 -11.12 0.13 -8.62
C LEU A 125 -11.60 1.08 -7.51
N ASP A 126 -12.27 0.53 -6.49
CA ASP A 126 -12.77 1.34 -5.36
C ASP A 126 -11.60 1.91 -4.53
N THR A 127 -11.51 3.23 -4.48
CA THR A 127 -10.44 3.96 -3.78
C THR A 127 -10.81 4.44 -2.38
N ARG A 128 -12.09 4.30 -1.98
CA ARG A 128 -12.59 4.83 -0.70
C ARG A 128 -11.95 4.16 0.51
N ARG A 129 -11.66 2.87 0.41
CA ARG A 129 -10.97 2.09 1.43
C ARG A 129 -10.05 1.10 0.74
N PHE A 130 -8.77 1.14 1.10
CA PHE A 130 -7.76 0.24 0.53
C PHE A 130 -6.76 -0.19 1.62
N THR A 131 -5.98 -1.19 1.29
CA THR A 131 -4.82 -1.64 2.06
C THR A 131 -3.57 -1.54 1.19
N PHE A 132 -2.47 -1.20 1.81
CA PHE A 132 -1.15 -1.23 1.17
C PHE A 132 -0.37 -2.40 1.74
N GLU A 133 -0.10 -3.38 0.91
CA GLU A 133 0.52 -4.66 1.28
C GLU A 133 2.03 -4.68 0.97
N GLY A 134 2.54 -3.65 0.26
CA GLY A 134 3.95 -3.59 -0.13
C GLY A 134 4.38 -4.73 -1.04
N PHE A 135 5.58 -5.26 -0.81
CA PHE A 135 6.09 -6.42 -1.54
C PHE A 135 5.72 -7.72 -0.83
N LEU A 136 5.14 -8.66 -1.55
CA LEU A 136 4.93 -10.00 -1.03
C LEU A 136 6.28 -10.73 -0.82
N PRO A 137 6.35 -11.71 0.09
CA PRO A 137 7.55 -12.53 0.28
C PRO A 137 8.01 -13.19 -1.02
N SER A 138 9.34 -13.29 -1.22
CA SER A 138 9.93 -13.89 -2.41
C SER A 138 9.75 -15.42 -2.46
N GLY A 139 9.79 -16.08 -1.31
CA GLY A 139 9.56 -17.52 -1.16
C GLY A 139 8.10 -17.89 -1.48
N LYS A 140 7.89 -18.96 -2.25
CA LYS A 140 6.53 -19.39 -2.66
C LYS A 140 5.63 -19.71 -1.47
N LYS A 141 6.17 -20.39 -0.46
CA LYS A 141 5.40 -20.81 0.72
C LYS A 141 4.94 -19.60 1.53
N GLU A 142 5.86 -18.70 1.82
CA GLU A 142 5.62 -17.48 2.59
C GLU A 142 4.69 -16.53 1.83
N ARG A 143 4.86 -16.40 0.50
CA ARG A 143 3.98 -15.60 -0.35
C ARG A 143 2.55 -16.11 -0.34
N ARG A 144 2.36 -17.44 -0.44
CA ARG A 144 1.02 -18.04 -0.39
C ARG A 144 0.37 -17.86 0.98
N ALA A 145 1.13 -18.04 2.06
CA ALA A 145 0.64 -17.80 3.42
C ALA A 145 0.16 -16.34 3.60
N ALA A 146 0.95 -15.35 3.14
CA ALA A 146 0.54 -13.96 3.16
C ALA A 146 -0.73 -13.69 2.32
N LEU A 147 -0.87 -14.34 1.15
CA LEU A 147 -2.08 -14.24 0.33
C LEU A 147 -3.29 -14.90 0.98
N GLU A 148 -3.10 -16.01 1.70
CA GLU A 148 -4.17 -16.70 2.43
C GLU A 148 -4.80 -15.81 3.50
N GLU A 149 -4.02 -14.98 4.20
CA GLU A 149 -4.51 -13.99 5.15
C GLU A 149 -5.41 -12.92 4.48
N LEU A 150 -5.19 -12.65 3.19
CA LEU A 150 -5.91 -11.66 2.40
C LEU A 150 -7.15 -12.22 1.66
N THR A 151 -7.44 -13.52 1.78
CA THR A 151 -8.60 -14.14 1.08
C THR A 151 -9.93 -13.50 1.47
N GLY A 152 -10.06 -13.07 2.72
CA GLY A 152 -11.23 -12.39 3.27
C GLY A 152 -11.28 -10.88 3.04
N GLU A 153 -10.20 -10.26 2.54
CA GLU A 153 -10.12 -8.81 2.41
C GLU A 153 -11.14 -8.27 1.39
N VAL A 154 -11.94 -7.30 1.82
CA VAL A 154 -13.02 -6.67 1.03
C VAL A 154 -12.62 -5.31 0.46
N ARG A 155 -11.54 -4.71 0.97
CA ARG A 155 -11.00 -3.45 0.46
C ARG A 155 -10.11 -3.70 -0.75
N THR A 156 -9.89 -2.69 -1.56
CA THR A 156 -8.87 -2.73 -2.61
C THR A 156 -7.49 -2.89 -1.98
N MET A 157 -6.67 -3.78 -2.54
CA MET A 157 -5.32 -4.08 -2.06
C MET A 157 -4.30 -3.56 -3.07
N VAL A 158 -3.22 -2.94 -2.58
CA VAL A 158 -2.15 -2.40 -3.43
C VAL A 158 -0.83 -3.09 -3.09
N PHE A 159 -0.17 -3.65 -4.10
CA PHE A 159 1.10 -4.36 -3.98
C PHE A 159 2.14 -3.74 -4.89
N HIS A 160 3.39 -3.70 -4.44
CA HIS A 160 4.54 -3.48 -5.31
C HIS A 160 5.06 -4.82 -5.82
N GLU A 161 5.51 -4.88 -7.08
CA GLU A 161 6.10 -6.11 -7.61
C GLU A 161 7.19 -5.85 -8.65
N ALA A 162 8.25 -6.66 -8.56
CA ALA A 162 9.36 -6.62 -9.50
C ALA A 162 9.07 -7.51 -10.73
N PRO A 163 9.58 -7.17 -11.93
CA PRO A 163 9.25 -7.89 -13.16
C PRO A 163 9.62 -9.37 -13.09
N HIS A 164 10.78 -9.70 -12.53
CA HIS A 164 11.25 -11.09 -12.44
C HIS A 164 10.41 -11.98 -11.53
N ARG A 165 9.55 -11.40 -10.66
CA ARG A 165 8.67 -12.13 -9.74
C ARG A 165 7.21 -12.15 -10.23
N LEU A 166 6.82 -11.22 -11.10
CA LEU A 166 5.43 -10.95 -11.47
C LEU A 166 4.66 -12.22 -11.90
N ARG A 167 5.27 -13.08 -12.73
CA ARG A 167 4.64 -14.34 -13.18
C ARG A 167 4.21 -15.22 -12.01
N ALA A 168 5.14 -15.46 -11.09
CA ALA A 168 4.89 -16.31 -9.95
C ALA A 168 3.86 -15.71 -9.00
N THR A 169 3.93 -14.39 -8.78
CA THR A 169 3.00 -13.66 -7.93
C THR A 169 1.58 -13.68 -8.49
N LEU A 170 1.39 -13.41 -9.79
CA LEU A 170 0.07 -13.46 -10.44
C LEU A 170 -0.54 -14.87 -10.41
N ALA A 171 0.26 -15.91 -10.62
CA ALA A 171 -0.20 -17.28 -10.53
C ALA A 171 -0.68 -17.64 -9.11
N ASP A 172 0.11 -17.29 -8.09
CA ASP A 172 -0.28 -17.54 -6.70
C ASP A 172 -1.48 -16.68 -6.28
N MET A 173 -1.56 -15.40 -6.71
CA MET A 173 -2.74 -14.54 -6.46
C MET A 173 -4.01 -15.13 -7.08
N ALA A 174 -3.97 -15.57 -8.34
CA ALA A 174 -5.12 -16.17 -9.02
C ALA A 174 -5.61 -17.45 -8.33
N GLU A 175 -4.67 -18.29 -7.87
CA GLU A 175 -4.98 -19.55 -7.18
C GLU A 175 -5.55 -19.31 -5.78
N VAL A 176 -4.96 -18.39 -4.99
CA VAL A 176 -5.32 -18.20 -3.57
C VAL A 176 -6.46 -17.21 -3.39
N LEU A 177 -6.44 -16.07 -4.08
CA LEU A 177 -7.48 -15.03 -3.96
C LEU A 177 -8.71 -15.30 -4.85
N GLY A 178 -8.57 -16.19 -5.83
CA GLY A 178 -9.57 -16.41 -6.88
C GLY A 178 -9.51 -15.33 -7.97
N ASP A 179 -10.41 -15.41 -8.94
CA ASP A 179 -10.42 -14.50 -10.09
C ASP A 179 -11.07 -13.15 -9.74
N ARG A 180 -10.24 -12.23 -9.25
CA ARG A 180 -10.62 -10.85 -8.91
C ARG A 180 -10.18 -9.87 -9.98
N PRO A 181 -10.89 -8.74 -10.17
CA PRO A 181 -10.39 -7.64 -10.98
C PRO A 181 -9.03 -7.15 -10.47
N ILE A 182 -8.14 -6.84 -11.42
CA ILE A 182 -6.81 -6.29 -11.15
C ILE A 182 -6.49 -5.19 -12.15
N ALA A 183 -5.81 -4.14 -11.70
CA ALA A 183 -5.08 -3.20 -12.53
C ALA A 183 -3.58 -3.41 -12.34
N LEU A 184 -2.86 -3.65 -13.43
CA LEU A 184 -1.41 -3.72 -13.46
C LEU A 184 -0.89 -2.37 -13.97
N CYS A 185 -0.39 -1.54 -13.06
CA CYS A 185 0.22 -0.25 -13.39
C CYS A 185 1.72 -0.46 -13.58
N ARG A 186 2.21 -0.24 -14.81
CA ARG A 186 3.59 -0.48 -15.19
C ARG A 186 4.29 0.82 -15.51
N GLU A 187 5.54 0.99 -15.06
CA GLU A 187 6.41 2.11 -15.43
C GLU A 187 5.75 3.48 -15.22
N LEU A 188 5.03 3.65 -14.09
CA LEU A 188 4.33 4.89 -13.76
C LEU A 188 5.26 6.11 -13.89
N THR A 189 4.77 7.18 -14.50
CA THR A 189 5.45 8.45 -14.81
C THR A 189 6.56 8.37 -15.87
N LYS A 190 6.91 7.16 -16.34
CA LYS A 190 7.97 6.94 -17.34
C LYS A 190 7.41 6.92 -18.77
N LEU A 191 8.31 6.93 -19.76
CA LEU A 191 7.93 6.96 -21.20
C LEU A 191 7.03 5.78 -21.62
N HIS A 192 7.16 4.63 -20.97
CA HIS A 192 6.40 3.42 -21.28
C HIS A 192 5.36 3.10 -20.20
N GLU A 193 4.81 4.14 -19.58
CA GLU A 193 3.71 4.00 -18.63
C GLU A 193 2.52 3.30 -19.29
N ASP A 194 1.98 2.30 -18.60
CA ASP A 194 0.81 1.54 -19.04
C ASP A 194 -0.01 1.07 -17.85
N THR A 195 -1.33 1.00 -18.02
CA THR A 195 -2.25 0.46 -17.03
C THR A 195 -3.20 -0.53 -17.66
N ALA A 196 -2.89 -1.81 -17.51
CA ALA A 196 -3.73 -2.90 -17.97
C ALA A 196 -4.77 -3.26 -16.91
N ARG A 197 -6.07 -3.18 -17.25
CA ARG A 197 -7.19 -3.56 -16.39
C ARG A 197 -7.79 -4.87 -16.87
N THR A 198 -7.81 -5.88 -16.01
CA THR A 198 -8.19 -7.26 -16.37
C THR A 198 -8.61 -8.03 -15.12
N THR A 199 -8.56 -9.37 -15.16
CA THR A 199 -8.72 -10.23 -13.98
C THR A 199 -7.42 -10.97 -13.64
N LEU A 200 -7.30 -11.48 -12.42
CA LEU A 200 -6.13 -12.22 -11.97
C LEU A 200 -5.83 -13.43 -12.87
N ALA A 201 -6.88 -14.17 -13.26
CA ALA A 201 -6.73 -15.33 -14.13
C ALA A 201 -6.22 -14.93 -15.53
N GLN A 202 -6.78 -13.86 -16.11
CA GLN A 202 -6.34 -13.35 -17.42
C GLN A 202 -4.91 -12.80 -17.37
N ALA A 203 -4.56 -12.05 -16.32
CA ALA A 203 -3.22 -11.54 -16.12
C ALA A 203 -2.20 -12.68 -15.98
N ALA A 204 -2.50 -13.69 -15.16
CA ALA A 204 -1.65 -14.88 -14.99
C ALA A 204 -1.44 -15.61 -16.32
N ALA A 205 -2.51 -15.85 -17.09
CA ALA A 205 -2.45 -16.46 -18.41
C ALA A 205 -1.61 -15.65 -19.41
N TYR A 206 -1.79 -14.34 -19.46
CA TYR A 206 -1.02 -13.46 -20.34
C TYR A 206 0.47 -13.52 -20.05
N TYR A 207 0.86 -13.37 -18.78
CA TYR A 207 2.27 -13.36 -18.38
C TYR A 207 2.90 -14.76 -18.31
N ALA A 208 2.14 -15.85 -18.42
CA ALA A 208 2.71 -17.18 -18.62
C ALA A 208 3.53 -17.27 -19.92
N GLY A 209 3.07 -16.60 -20.99
CA GLY A 209 3.71 -16.58 -22.30
C GLY A 209 4.50 -15.29 -22.62
N ASN A 210 4.32 -14.21 -21.86
CA ASN A 210 4.95 -12.92 -22.13
C ASN A 210 5.92 -12.52 -21.03
N GLU A 211 7.08 -12.00 -21.41
CA GLU A 211 8.10 -11.58 -20.44
C GLU A 211 7.74 -10.25 -19.78
N PRO A 212 7.63 -10.19 -18.44
CA PRO A 212 7.41 -8.93 -17.73
C PRO A 212 8.63 -8.01 -17.83
N ARG A 213 8.40 -6.72 -18.06
CA ARG A 213 9.45 -5.68 -18.12
C ARG A 213 9.02 -4.44 -17.35
N GLY A 214 9.99 -3.78 -16.72
CA GLY A 214 9.75 -2.58 -15.93
C GLY A 214 9.20 -2.90 -14.54
N GLU A 215 8.82 -1.88 -13.80
CA GLU A 215 8.32 -1.94 -12.43
C GLU A 215 6.79 -1.95 -12.42
N TYR A 216 6.21 -2.67 -11.47
CA TYR A 216 4.76 -2.85 -11.39
C TYR A 216 4.21 -2.44 -10.03
N VAL A 217 3.05 -1.80 -10.07
CA VAL A 217 2.13 -1.73 -8.94
C VAL A 217 0.87 -2.49 -9.31
N LEU A 218 0.51 -3.47 -8.49
CA LEU A 218 -0.68 -4.29 -8.68
C LEU A 218 -1.78 -3.76 -7.77
N VAL A 219 -2.91 -3.38 -8.35
CA VAL A 219 -4.09 -2.94 -7.60
C VAL A 219 -5.16 -4.01 -7.78
N VAL A 220 -5.47 -4.75 -6.72
CA VAL A 220 -6.37 -5.90 -6.75
C VAL A 220 -7.67 -5.56 -6.03
N ALA A 221 -8.80 -5.85 -6.64
CA ALA A 221 -10.10 -5.64 -6.01
C ALA A 221 -10.23 -6.52 -4.75
N GLY A 222 -10.85 -5.98 -3.71
CA GLY A 222 -11.27 -6.76 -2.56
C GLY A 222 -12.24 -7.87 -2.96
N ARG A 223 -12.41 -8.84 -2.08
CA ARG A 223 -13.43 -9.86 -2.25
C ARG A 223 -14.80 -9.18 -2.39
N LYS A 224 -15.50 -9.43 -3.48
CA LYS A 224 -16.90 -9.04 -3.56
C LYS A 224 -17.58 -9.65 -2.34
N LYS A 225 -18.34 -8.86 -1.57
CA LYS A 225 -19.34 -9.46 -0.71
C LYS A 225 -20.09 -10.41 -1.65
N GLN A 226 -20.00 -11.71 -1.39
CA GLN A 226 -20.95 -12.59 -2.04
C GLN A 226 -22.29 -11.98 -1.68
N ASP A 227 -23.06 -11.57 -2.67
CA ASP A 227 -24.50 -11.61 -2.52
C ASP A 227 -24.72 -13.05 -2.08
N GLY A 228 -24.91 -13.24 -0.78
CA GLY A 228 -25.21 -14.57 -0.23
C GLY A 228 -26.35 -15.09 -1.08
N PRO A 229 -26.56 -16.39 -1.27
CA PRO A 229 -27.63 -16.90 -2.11
C PRO A 229 -28.80 -15.96 -1.89
N GLN A 230 -29.31 -15.37 -3.00
CA GLN A 230 -30.40 -14.38 -2.87
C GLN A 230 -31.54 -15.08 -2.13
N LEU A 231 -31.38 -15.14 -0.80
CA LEU A 231 -32.38 -15.72 0.07
C LEU A 231 -33.61 -14.85 -0.13
N THR A 232 -34.69 -15.44 -0.43
CA THR A 232 -35.97 -14.73 -0.34
C THR A 232 -36.11 -14.18 1.08
N LEU A 233 -36.91 -13.15 1.24
CA LEU A 233 -37.15 -12.57 2.57
C LEU A 233 -37.64 -13.67 3.55
N GLU A 234 -38.43 -14.62 3.05
CA GLU A 234 -38.94 -15.79 3.79
C GLU A 234 -37.81 -16.72 4.28
N GLN A 235 -36.89 -17.05 3.38
CA GLN A 235 -35.69 -17.87 3.74
C GLN A 235 -34.77 -17.16 4.71
N GLY A 236 -34.63 -15.82 4.57
CA GLY A 236 -33.92 -14.99 5.51
C GLY A 236 -34.55 -15.00 6.90
N ALA A 237 -35.91 -14.89 6.96
CA ALA A 237 -36.64 -14.95 8.22
C ALA A 237 -36.52 -16.33 8.90
N GLU A 238 -36.54 -17.42 8.15
CA GLU A 238 -36.28 -18.77 8.70
C GLU A 238 -34.89 -18.90 9.31
N ARG A 239 -33.85 -18.32 8.64
CA ARG A 239 -32.52 -18.32 9.17
C ARG A 239 -32.39 -17.51 10.47
N VAL A 240 -33.10 -16.37 10.56
CA VAL A 240 -33.20 -15.57 11.80
C VAL A 240 -33.81 -16.39 12.94
N LEU A 241 -34.92 -17.11 12.66
CA LEU A 241 -35.59 -17.95 13.68
C LEU A 241 -34.72 -19.10 14.18
N ARG A 242 -33.99 -19.79 13.28
CA ARG A 242 -32.99 -20.82 13.69
C ARG A 242 -31.89 -20.28 14.60
N LEU A 243 -31.36 -19.09 14.31
CA LEU A 243 -30.35 -18.46 15.17
C LEU A 243 -30.93 -18.08 16.55
N ARG A 244 -32.21 -17.68 16.59
CA ARG A 244 -32.94 -17.40 17.82
C ARG A 244 -33.18 -18.67 18.66
N GLU A 245 -33.54 -19.76 18.03
CA GLU A 245 -33.70 -21.09 18.67
C GLU A 245 -32.37 -21.56 19.26
N GLY A 246 -31.22 -21.19 18.63
CA GLY A 246 -29.86 -21.39 19.13
C GLY A 246 -29.44 -20.46 20.26
N GLY A 247 -30.38 -19.63 20.80
CA GLY A 247 -30.14 -18.76 21.96
C GLY A 247 -29.71 -17.31 21.61
N MET A 248 -29.64 -16.95 20.34
CA MET A 248 -29.29 -15.58 19.93
C MET A 248 -30.49 -14.62 20.12
N ARG A 249 -30.22 -13.37 20.51
CA ARG A 249 -31.26 -12.35 20.60
C ARG A 249 -31.78 -11.99 19.22
N MET A 250 -33.08 -11.76 19.08
CA MET A 250 -33.74 -11.44 17.79
C MET A 250 -33.01 -10.33 17.01
N LYS A 251 -32.66 -9.22 17.66
CA LYS A 251 -31.95 -8.10 17.01
C LYS A 251 -30.55 -8.48 16.48
N ASP A 252 -29.84 -9.35 17.17
CA ASP A 252 -28.51 -9.80 16.78
C ASP A 252 -28.60 -10.81 15.63
N ALA A 253 -29.58 -11.72 15.69
CA ALA A 253 -29.85 -12.67 14.62
C ALA A 253 -30.26 -11.95 13.31
N VAL A 254 -31.15 -10.96 13.40
CA VAL A 254 -31.55 -10.14 12.24
C VAL A 254 -30.35 -9.37 11.67
N ARG A 255 -29.52 -8.76 12.55
CA ARG A 255 -28.32 -8.06 12.09
C ARG A 255 -27.36 -9.00 11.36
N GLN A 256 -27.09 -10.17 11.93
CA GLN A 256 -26.20 -11.16 11.32
C GLN A 256 -26.72 -11.63 9.97
N VAL A 257 -28.00 -12.02 9.86
CA VAL A 257 -28.58 -12.47 8.59
C VAL A 257 -28.60 -11.35 7.56
N ALA A 258 -28.91 -10.10 7.95
CA ALA A 258 -28.89 -8.96 7.05
C ALA A 258 -27.47 -8.68 6.53
N ASP A 259 -26.47 -8.74 7.41
CA ASP A 259 -25.06 -8.53 7.04
C ASP A 259 -24.54 -9.65 6.13
N ASP A 260 -25.00 -10.90 6.32
CA ASP A 260 -24.63 -12.06 5.50
C ASP A 260 -25.33 -12.09 4.13
N THR A 261 -26.58 -11.58 4.02
CA THR A 261 -27.44 -11.77 2.85
C THR A 261 -27.75 -10.50 2.07
N GLY A 262 -27.46 -9.31 2.65
CA GLY A 262 -27.83 -8.02 2.07
C GLY A 262 -29.33 -7.67 2.17
N LEU A 263 -30.16 -8.54 2.79
CA LEU A 263 -31.57 -8.26 3.00
C LEU A 263 -31.78 -7.10 3.97
N ASN A 264 -32.85 -6.31 3.77
CA ASN A 264 -33.16 -5.18 4.63
C ASN A 264 -33.50 -5.66 6.06
N ARG A 265 -32.88 -5.04 7.07
CA ARG A 265 -33.05 -5.41 8.49
C ARG A 265 -34.47 -5.27 8.98
N ASN A 266 -35.21 -4.22 8.55
CA ASN A 266 -36.55 -3.98 8.99
C ASN A 266 -37.51 -5.02 8.38
N ASP A 267 -37.33 -5.35 7.11
CA ASP A 267 -38.15 -6.36 6.41
C ASP A 267 -37.91 -7.75 6.98
N LEU A 268 -36.64 -8.12 7.26
CA LEU A 268 -36.27 -9.36 7.95
C LEU A 268 -36.90 -9.47 9.34
N TYR A 269 -36.83 -8.36 10.11
CA TYR A 269 -37.41 -8.32 11.45
C TYR A 269 -38.94 -8.52 11.38
N GLY A 270 -39.59 -7.79 10.46
CA GLY A 270 -41.03 -7.91 10.23
C GLY A 270 -41.47 -9.32 9.81
N ALA A 271 -40.76 -9.91 8.83
CA ALA A 271 -41.02 -11.26 8.35
C ALA A 271 -40.78 -12.35 9.43
N ALA A 272 -39.75 -12.17 10.28
CA ALA A 272 -39.47 -13.10 11.38
C ALA A 272 -40.47 -13.00 12.55
N LEU A 273 -41.16 -11.85 12.72
CA LEU A 273 -42.25 -11.71 13.72
C LEU A 273 -43.60 -12.27 13.30
N GLN A 274 -43.84 -12.39 11.98
CA GLN A 274 -45.08 -12.91 11.42
C GLN A 274 -45.11 -14.44 11.38
N ARG A 275 -44.05 -15.10 11.74
CA ARG A 275 -43.92 -16.59 11.82
C ARG A 275 -43.73 -17.05 13.27
#